data_6968ffedc5a6a65e25ceb12641e127bb
#
_entry.id   6968ffedc5a6a65e25ceb12641e127bb
#
_cell.length_a   1.000
_cell.length_b   1.000
_cell.length_c   1.000
_cell.angle_alpha   90.00
_cell.angle_beta   90.00
_cell.angle_gamma   90.00
#
_symmetry.space_group_name_H-M   'P 1'
#
loop_
_entity.id
_entity.type
_entity.pdbx_description
1 polymer ?
#
loop_
_entity_poly.entity_id
_entity_poly.type
_entity_poly.pdbx_seq_one_letter_code
_entity_poly.pdbx_strand_id
1 'polypeptide(L)'
;DILEHAILNDKFEKLALGSLICGLGFGNSSTTLGHGLSYVFSNEGIMHGHALAYTTTVAHKFNSSVFYERFLNIAKKLKFEKISLKQEIDKASDLILIDRKHLDSNPKSVTKEDIIELINKINHLNLS
;
A
#
# COMPACT_ATOMS: atom_id res chain seq x y z
N ASP A 1 8.20 7.99 -15.58
CA ASP A 1 6.79 8.04 -15.32
C ASP A 1 6.35 9.37 -14.74
N ILE A 2 5.14 9.82 -15.14
CA ILE A 2 4.63 11.19 -14.84
C ILE A 2 4.47 11.41 -13.32
N LEU A 3 3.87 10.46 -12.59
CA LEU A 3 3.64 10.59 -11.16
C LEU A 3 4.94 10.63 -10.37
N GLU A 4 5.84 9.70 -10.64
CA GLU A 4 7.14 9.65 -9.98
C GLU A 4 7.93 10.95 -10.19
N HIS A 5 7.99 11.42 -11.44
CA HIS A 5 8.66 12.69 -11.76
C HIS A 5 7.99 13.87 -11.05
N ALA A 6 6.66 13.94 -11.05
CA ALA A 6 5.92 15.01 -10.40
C ALA A 6 6.15 15.06 -8.88
N ILE A 7 6.15 13.91 -8.21
CA ILE A 7 6.39 13.81 -6.76
C ILE A 7 7.84 14.19 -6.43
N LEU A 8 8.81 13.65 -7.16
CA LEU A 8 10.23 13.90 -6.89
C LEU A 8 10.65 15.35 -7.16
N ASN A 9 9.93 16.07 -8.03
CA ASN A 9 10.24 17.45 -8.43
C ASN A 9 9.17 18.46 -8.01
N ASP A 10 8.23 18.11 -7.16
CA ASP A 10 7.17 18.97 -6.63
C ASP A 10 6.34 19.67 -7.75
N LYS A 11 6.00 18.94 -8.84
CA LYS A 11 5.23 19.43 -9.99
C LYS A 11 3.74 19.11 -9.87
N PHE A 12 2.98 19.96 -9.16
CA PHE A 12 1.58 19.72 -8.84
C PHE A 12 0.65 19.55 -10.05
N GLU A 13 0.85 20.31 -11.13
CA GLU A 13 0.05 20.17 -12.36
C GLU A 13 0.23 18.79 -13.00
N LYS A 14 1.47 18.31 -13.08
CA LYS A 14 1.78 16.97 -13.59
C LYS A 14 1.29 15.87 -12.63
N LEU A 15 1.22 16.16 -11.33
CA LEU A 15 0.67 15.26 -10.35
C LEU A 15 -0.83 15.00 -10.62
N ALA A 16 -1.61 16.04 -10.89
CA ALA A 16 -3.02 15.92 -11.23
C ALA A 16 -3.23 15.10 -12.51
N LEU A 17 -2.46 15.37 -13.56
CA LEU A 17 -2.51 14.61 -14.81
C LEU A 17 -2.13 13.13 -14.58
N GLY A 18 -1.06 12.87 -13.86
CA GLY A 18 -0.62 11.52 -13.54
C GLY A 18 -1.66 10.75 -12.73
N SER A 19 -2.32 11.41 -11.77
CA SER A 19 -3.41 10.83 -10.99
C SER A 19 -4.61 10.45 -11.86
N LEU A 20 -5.00 11.30 -12.81
CA LEU A 20 -6.06 11.01 -13.78
C LEU A 20 -5.72 9.78 -14.63
N ILE A 21 -4.50 9.70 -15.16
CA ILE A 21 -4.05 8.57 -15.98
C ILE A 21 -4.09 7.26 -15.16
N CYS A 22 -3.64 7.30 -13.90
CA CYS A 22 -3.74 6.15 -13.00
C CYS A 22 -5.19 5.75 -12.75
N GLY A 23 -6.09 6.71 -12.54
CA GLY A 23 -7.52 6.45 -12.37
C GLY A 23 -8.15 5.74 -13.56
N LEU A 24 -7.79 6.12 -14.79
CA LEU A 24 -8.20 5.43 -16.01
C LEU A 24 -7.66 3.99 -16.06
N GLY A 25 -6.43 3.77 -15.59
CA GLY A 25 -5.85 2.42 -15.46
C GLY A 25 -6.63 1.57 -14.48
N PHE A 26 -7.00 2.09 -13.30
CA PHE A 26 -7.78 1.37 -12.30
C PHE A 26 -9.18 1.00 -12.76
N GLY A 27 -9.80 1.76 -13.66
CA GLY A 27 -11.10 1.43 -14.25
C GLY A 27 -11.08 0.11 -15.02
N ASN A 28 -9.91 -0.34 -15.47
CA ASN A 28 -9.72 -1.55 -16.27
C ASN A 28 -8.99 -2.67 -15.52
N SER A 29 -8.58 -2.45 -14.28
CA SER A 29 -7.90 -3.44 -13.44
C SER A 29 -8.38 -3.34 -12.00
N SER A 30 -7.94 -4.24 -11.15
CA SER A 30 -8.22 -4.19 -9.72
C SER A 30 -6.98 -3.79 -8.93
N THR A 31 -7.19 -3.41 -7.70
CA THR A 31 -6.12 -3.24 -6.70
C THR A 31 -5.84 -4.56 -5.98
N THR A 32 -4.69 -4.69 -5.36
CA THR A 32 -4.17 -5.94 -4.83
C THR A 32 -3.92 -5.89 -3.32
N LEU A 33 -3.04 -6.74 -2.83
CA LEU A 33 -2.68 -6.94 -1.42
C LEU A 33 -2.45 -5.63 -0.63
N GLY A 34 -1.78 -4.64 -1.22
CA GLY A 34 -1.55 -3.35 -0.56
C GLY A 34 -2.85 -2.67 -0.13
N HIS A 35 -3.88 -2.69 -0.96
CA HIS A 35 -5.20 -2.17 -0.63
C HIS A 35 -5.92 -3.04 0.42
N GLY A 36 -5.89 -4.36 0.26
CA GLY A 36 -6.47 -5.28 1.25
C GLY A 36 -5.91 -5.04 2.66
N LEU A 37 -4.61 -4.87 2.77
CA LEU A 37 -3.95 -4.55 4.04
C LEU A 37 -4.33 -3.15 4.57
N SER A 38 -4.57 -2.18 3.71
CA SER A 38 -4.78 -0.79 4.13
C SER A 38 -6.08 -0.56 4.90
N TYR A 39 -7.11 -1.36 4.65
CA TYR A 39 -8.43 -1.15 5.24
C TYR A 39 -8.44 -1.25 6.77
N VAL A 40 -7.70 -2.19 7.34
CA VAL A 40 -7.65 -2.33 8.81
C VAL A 40 -7.01 -1.12 9.48
N PHE A 41 -6.05 -0.46 8.83
CA PHE A 41 -5.45 0.79 9.29
C PHE A 41 -6.39 1.98 9.08
N SER A 42 -7.07 2.06 7.92
CA SER A 42 -8.02 3.12 7.64
C SER A 42 -9.23 3.08 8.56
N ASN A 43 -9.68 1.90 8.97
CA ASN A 43 -10.74 1.72 9.97
C ASN A 43 -10.35 2.26 11.35
N GLU A 44 -9.07 2.40 11.64
CA GLU A 44 -8.56 3.04 12.86
C GLU A 44 -8.36 4.56 12.73
N GLY A 45 -8.78 5.15 11.62
CA GLY A 45 -8.72 6.59 11.36
C GLY A 45 -7.47 7.06 10.64
N ILE A 46 -6.59 6.17 10.20
CA ILE A 46 -5.45 6.54 9.37
C ILE A 46 -5.94 6.86 7.96
N MET A 47 -5.58 8.01 7.41
CA MET A 47 -5.97 8.38 6.05
C MET A 47 -5.53 7.32 5.05
N HIS A 48 -6.41 6.98 4.11
CA HIS A 48 -6.20 5.87 3.18
C HIS A 48 -4.88 5.96 2.40
N GLY A 49 -4.55 7.11 1.86
CA GLY A 49 -3.28 7.32 1.15
C GLY A 49 -2.05 7.16 2.04
N HIS A 50 -2.15 7.57 3.31
CA HIS A 50 -1.10 7.36 4.31
C HIS A 50 -0.92 5.86 4.61
N ALA A 51 -2.01 5.15 4.86
CA ALA A 51 -1.98 3.70 5.07
C ALA A 51 -1.37 2.99 3.85
N LEU A 52 -1.79 3.37 2.62
CA LEU A 52 -1.27 2.79 1.38
C LEU A 52 0.24 2.98 1.19
N ALA A 53 0.82 4.09 1.64
CA ALA A 53 2.28 4.28 1.55
C ALA A 53 3.03 3.14 2.26
N TYR A 54 2.54 2.72 3.42
CA TYR A 54 3.12 1.62 4.20
C TYR A 54 2.75 0.25 3.66
N THR A 55 1.46 0.01 3.45
CA THR A 55 0.97 -1.33 3.05
C THR A 55 1.43 -1.71 1.65
N THR A 56 1.47 -0.75 0.71
CA THR A 56 1.96 -1.00 -0.64
C THR A 56 3.48 -1.23 -0.67
N THR A 57 4.23 -0.56 0.19
CA THR A 57 5.67 -0.81 0.33
C THR A 57 5.95 -2.27 0.71
N VAL A 58 5.26 -2.78 1.75
CA VAL A 58 5.46 -4.18 2.16
C VAL A 58 4.90 -5.17 1.15
N ALA A 59 3.79 -4.84 0.49
CA ALA A 59 3.21 -5.68 -0.57
C ALA A 59 4.15 -5.81 -1.78
N HIS A 60 4.79 -4.74 -2.22
CA HIS A 60 5.80 -4.79 -3.28
C HIS A 60 6.97 -5.69 -2.91
N LYS A 61 7.44 -5.60 -1.68
CA LYS A 61 8.52 -6.45 -1.18
C LYS A 61 8.11 -7.92 -1.14
N PHE A 62 6.93 -8.21 -0.60
CA PHE A 62 6.37 -9.57 -0.53
C PHE A 62 6.24 -10.21 -1.92
N ASN A 63 5.77 -9.44 -2.89
CA ASN A 63 5.58 -9.89 -4.29
C ASN A 63 6.89 -9.94 -5.09
N SER A 64 8.03 -9.56 -4.52
CA SER A 64 9.31 -9.42 -5.24
C SER A 64 9.19 -8.52 -6.47
N SER A 65 8.41 -7.44 -6.35
CA SER A 65 8.12 -6.52 -7.44
C SER A 65 9.37 -5.76 -7.87
N VAL A 66 9.59 -5.67 -9.18
CA VAL A 66 10.66 -4.84 -9.76
C VAL A 66 10.50 -3.34 -9.46
N PHE A 67 9.31 -2.92 -9.04
CA PHE A 67 9.01 -1.53 -8.68
C PHE A 67 9.25 -1.20 -7.20
N TYR A 68 9.66 -2.16 -6.37
CA TYR A 68 9.81 -1.98 -4.93
C TYR A 68 10.70 -0.78 -4.57
N GLU A 69 11.92 -0.73 -5.12
CA GLU A 69 12.88 0.33 -4.79
C GLU A 69 12.38 1.72 -5.26
N ARG A 70 11.77 1.79 -6.43
CA ARG A 70 11.19 3.04 -6.95
C ARG A 70 10.05 3.53 -6.07
N PHE A 71 9.15 2.63 -5.68
CA PHE A 71 8.04 2.96 -4.80
C PHE A 71 8.52 3.39 -3.41
N LEU A 72 9.46 2.66 -2.83
CA LEU A 72 10.06 3.00 -1.53
C LEU A 72 10.69 4.39 -1.54
N ASN A 73 11.39 4.75 -2.62
CA ASN A 73 11.99 6.08 -2.76
C ASN A 73 10.93 7.20 -2.75
N ILE A 74 9.82 7.00 -3.48
CA ILE A 74 8.70 7.94 -3.50
C ILE A 74 8.06 8.04 -2.11
N ALA A 75 7.77 6.91 -1.48
CA ALA A 75 7.16 6.86 -0.15
C ALA A 75 8.01 7.60 0.90
N LYS A 76 9.31 7.41 0.88
CA LYS A 76 10.26 8.14 1.74
C LYS A 76 10.29 9.65 1.45
N LYS A 77 10.20 10.05 0.18
CA LYS A 77 10.12 11.47 -0.20
C LYS A 77 8.89 12.15 0.41
N LEU A 78 7.78 11.44 0.51
CA LEU A 78 6.52 11.96 1.07
C LEU A 78 6.54 12.06 2.60
N LYS A 79 7.46 11.41 3.29
CA LYS A 79 7.72 11.53 4.74
C LYS A 79 6.48 11.32 5.62
N PHE A 80 5.66 10.32 5.31
CA PHE A 80 4.52 9.97 6.16
C PHE A 80 4.97 9.52 7.54
N GLU A 81 4.26 9.98 8.57
CA GLU A 81 4.47 9.53 9.94
C GLU A 81 4.30 8.02 10.07
N LYS A 82 5.02 7.44 11.02
CA LYS A 82 4.94 6.01 11.31
C LYS A 82 3.53 5.62 11.73
N ILE A 83 3.07 4.48 11.23
CA ILE A 83 1.78 3.88 11.61
C ILE A 83 1.98 2.57 12.35
N SER A 84 1.00 2.20 13.15
CA SER A 84 0.93 0.88 13.78
C SER A 84 -0.53 0.49 13.97
N LEU A 85 -0.81 -0.80 13.83
CA LEU A 85 -2.13 -1.34 14.08
C LEU A 85 -2.39 -1.40 15.59
N LYS A 86 -3.55 -0.90 16.04
CA LYS A 86 -3.96 -0.88 17.46
C LYS A 86 -4.75 -2.12 17.85
N GLN A 87 -5.56 -2.65 16.91
CA GLN A 87 -6.35 -3.85 17.15
C GLN A 87 -5.47 -5.12 17.15
N GLU A 88 -6.04 -6.23 17.60
CA GLU A 88 -5.36 -7.52 17.58
C GLU A 88 -5.04 -7.97 16.14
N ILE A 89 -3.78 -8.31 15.89
CA ILE A 89 -3.29 -8.69 14.56
C ILE A 89 -4.03 -9.92 14.03
N ASP A 90 -4.35 -10.89 14.88
CA ASP A 90 -5.06 -12.09 14.48
C ASP A 90 -6.45 -11.78 13.90
N LYS A 91 -7.23 -10.94 14.61
CA LYS A 91 -8.55 -10.49 14.15
C LYS A 91 -8.47 -9.66 12.87
N ALA A 92 -7.49 -8.76 12.79
CA ALA A 92 -7.25 -7.97 11.60
C ALA A 92 -6.91 -8.87 10.40
N SER A 93 -6.12 -9.91 10.62
CA SER A 93 -5.75 -10.88 9.59
C SER A 93 -6.96 -11.65 9.07
N ASP A 94 -7.88 -12.04 9.93
CA ASP A 94 -9.14 -12.69 9.52
C ASP A 94 -10.01 -11.77 8.66
N LEU A 95 -10.09 -10.47 9.00
CA LEU A 95 -10.81 -9.48 8.21
C LEU A 95 -10.19 -9.31 6.81
N ILE A 96 -8.87 -9.28 6.73
CA ILE A 96 -8.17 -9.15 5.45
C ILE A 96 -8.38 -10.41 4.59
N LEU A 97 -8.38 -11.61 5.18
CA LEU A 97 -8.60 -12.86 4.46
C LEU A 97 -9.97 -12.96 3.77
N ILE A 98 -10.98 -12.28 4.30
CA ILE A 98 -12.32 -12.23 3.70
C ILE A 98 -12.31 -11.41 2.40
N ASP A 99 -11.37 -10.50 2.24
CA ASP A 99 -11.25 -9.63 1.06
C ASP A 99 -10.63 -10.38 -0.13
N ARG A 100 -11.38 -11.33 -0.65
CA ARG A 100 -10.93 -12.18 -1.77
C ARG A 100 -10.63 -11.38 -3.03
N LYS A 101 -11.35 -10.27 -3.26
CA LYS A 101 -11.16 -9.43 -4.45
C LYS A 101 -9.70 -8.92 -4.57
N HIS A 102 -9.15 -8.43 -3.46
CA HIS A 102 -7.79 -7.88 -3.45
C HIS A 102 -6.73 -8.99 -3.35
N LEU A 103 -7.00 -10.03 -2.58
CA LEU A 103 -6.06 -11.14 -2.41
C LEU A 103 -5.94 -12.01 -3.66
N ASP A 104 -7.06 -12.30 -4.32
CA ASP A 104 -7.06 -13.11 -5.56
C ASP A 104 -6.48 -12.37 -6.75
N SER A 105 -6.48 -11.03 -6.73
CA SER A 105 -5.80 -10.20 -7.73
C SER A 105 -4.30 -10.06 -7.50
N ASN A 106 -3.79 -10.54 -6.36
CA ASN A 106 -2.35 -10.46 -6.07
C ASN A 106 -1.59 -11.54 -6.87
N PRO A 107 -0.40 -11.23 -7.43
CA PRO A 107 0.35 -12.19 -8.24
C PRO A 107 0.87 -13.40 -7.44
N LYS A 108 0.97 -13.27 -6.13
CA LYS A 108 1.41 -14.31 -5.21
C LYS A 108 0.29 -14.65 -4.25
N SER A 109 0.03 -15.94 -4.01
CA SER A 109 -0.94 -16.36 -3.02
C SER A 109 -0.54 -15.93 -1.61
N VAL A 110 -1.54 -15.58 -0.79
CA VAL A 110 -1.37 -14.98 0.52
C VAL A 110 -2.08 -15.81 1.57
N THR A 111 -1.34 -16.30 2.55
CA THR A 111 -1.88 -17.04 3.70
C THR A 111 -2.14 -16.11 4.88
N LYS A 112 -2.81 -16.60 5.92
CA LYS A 112 -3.02 -15.85 7.17
C LYS A 112 -1.68 -15.50 7.84
N GLU A 113 -0.76 -16.45 7.85
CA GLU A 113 0.59 -16.28 8.41
C GLU A 113 1.36 -15.18 7.66
N ASP A 114 1.25 -15.14 6.34
CA ASP A 114 1.82 -14.06 5.53
C ASP A 114 1.25 -12.69 5.94
N ILE A 115 -0.07 -12.59 6.14
CA ILE A 115 -0.74 -11.34 6.55
C ILE A 115 -0.23 -10.90 7.91
N ILE A 116 -0.13 -11.79 8.88
CA ILE A 116 0.39 -11.51 10.23
C ILE A 116 1.82 -10.96 10.12
N GLU A 117 2.67 -11.61 9.34
CA GLU A 117 4.06 -11.15 9.13
C GLU A 117 4.11 -9.77 8.46
N LEU A 118 3.26 -9.54 7.46
CA LEU A 118 3.18 -8.24 6.76
C LEU A 118 2.72 -7.13 7.69
N ILE A 119 1.72 -7.34 8.53
CA ILE A 119 1.28 -6.36 9.53
C ILE A 119 2.42 -6.05 10.51
N ASN A 120 3.13 -7.06 10.98
CA ASN A 120 4.29 -6.85 11.85
C ASN A 120 5.38 -6.01 11.16
N LYS A 121 5.65 -6.27 9.88
CA LYS A 121 6.59 -5.46 9.09
C LYS A 121 6.12 -4.01 8.95
N ILE A 122 4.82 -3.77 8.72
CA ILE A 122 4.24 -2.42 8.67
C ILE A 122 4.45 -1.70 10.01
N ASN A 123 4.16 -2.36 11.13
CA ASN A 123 4.31 -1.79 12.47
C ASN A 123 5.75 -1.38 12.80
N HIS A 124 6.74 -1.98 12.16
CA HIS A 124 8.17 -1.67 12.37
C HIS A 124 8.77 -0.77 11.27
N LEU A 125 8.08 -0.60 10.15
CA LEU A 125 8.55 0.23 9.04
C LEU A 125 8.49 1.73 9.42
N ASN A 126 9.50 2.49 9.01
CA ASN A 126 9.53 3.94 9.14
C ASN A 126 9.85 4.57 7.79
N LEU A 127 8.90 5.36 7.25
CA LEU A 127 9.03 6.10 5.98
C LEU A 127 9.26 7.60 6.20
N SER A 128 9.30 8.06 7.45
CA SER A 128 9.51 9.46 7.78
C SER A 128 10.94 9.94 7.55
#